data_8cbd0850512506a9535897f6fbfb3d18
#
_entry.id   8cbd0850512506a9535897f6fbfb3d18
#
_cell.length_a   1.000
_cell.length_b   1.000
_cell.length_c   1.000
_cell.angle_alpha   90.00
_cell.angle_beta   90.00
_cell.angle_gamma   90.00
#
_symmetry.space_group_name_H-M   'P 1'
#
loop_
_entity.id
_entity.type
_entity.pdbx_description
1 polymer ?
#
loop_
_entity_poly.entity_id
_entity_poly.type
_entity_poly.pdbx_seq_one_letter_code
_entity_poly.pdbx_strand_id
1 'polypeptide(L)'
;MLEGTEYSFYRQQFSLAHELGHWLMHESCKSPQDMGAIEYKQMEDEANEFAAEFLLPMDSFKASIIGHENDLEYYRYLKRIWQVSISMMIMRAKSLNIIDSNEYTNLYKKLSYRGWRKNEPLDSTKLISNPLSLKQSVELLVENRIMMDISADIYRVYNKLLPNFLIEDLCGLEAGYLDELNDRYPNIINLTKERIRRT
;
A
#
# COMPACT_ATOMS: atom_id res chain seq x y z
N MET A 1 -13.30 -11.09 -8.95
CA MET A 1 -11.91 -11.37 -9.40
C MET A 1 -11.54 -10.30 -10.42
N LEU A 2 -10.71 -9.35 -10.07
CA LEU A 2 -10.24 -8.31 -10.99
C LEU A 2 -9.01 -8.87 -11.70
N GLU A 3 -9.22 -9.48 -12.86
CA GLU A 3 -8.16 -9.90 -13.77
C GLU A 3 -7.66 -8.67 -14.53
N GLY A 4 -6.62 -8.01 -14.02
CA GLY A 4 -6.00 -6.90 -14.71
C GLY A 4 -4.55 -6.77 -14.30
N THR A 5 -3.70 -6.45 -15.26
CA THR A 5 -2.25 -6.22 -15.14
C THR A 5 -1.85 -5.10 -14.18
N GLU A 6 -2.82 -4.39 -13.64
CA GLU A 6 -2.66 -3.35 -12.61
C GLU A 6 -2.26 -3.93 -11.25
N TYR A 7 -2.43 -5.25 -11.05
CA TYR A 7 -2.25 -5.94 -9.78
C TYR A 7 -1.00 -6.82 -9.70
N SER A 8 0.06 -6.54 -10.49
CA SER A 8 1.31 -7.26 -10.25
C SER A 8 1.94 -6.80 -8.94
N PHE A 9 2.52 -7.73 -8.18
CA PHE A 9 3.25 -7.43 -6.95
C PHE A 9 4.20 -6.22 -7.12
N TYR A 10 4.94 -6.19 -8.20
CA TYR A 10 5.95 -5.15 -8.49
C TYR A 10 5.36 -3.77 -8.74
N ARG A 11 4.13 -3.67 -9.26
CA ARG A 11 3.42 -2.39 -9.42
C ARG A 11 2.78 -1.95 -8.13
N GLN A 12 2.26 -2.90 -7.37
CA GLN A 12 1.64 -2.63 -6.07
C GLN A 12 2.62 -2.00 -5.08
N GLN A 13 3.93 -2.35 -5.16
CA GLN A 13 4.93 -1.71 -4.30
C GLN A 13 4.92 -0.18 -4.44
N PHE A 14 4.83 0.32 -5.68
CA PHE A 14 4.75 1.77 -5.91
C PHE A 14 3.47 2.37 -5.34
N SER A 15 2.32 1.74 -5.59
CA SER A 15 1.03 2.24 -5.07
C SER A 15 1.03 2.28 -3.54
N LEU A 16 1.54 1.24 -2.88
CA LEU A 16 1.64 1.23 -1.41
C LEU A 16 2.60 2.30 -0.87
N ALA A 17 3.73 2.50 -1.53
CA ALA A 17 4.68 3.55 -1.14
C ALA A 17 4.10 4.96 -1.37
N HIS A 18 3.32 5.15 -2.43
CA HIS A 18 2.60 6.38 -2.73
C HIS A 18 1.57 6.72 -1.65
N GLU A 19 0.72 5.74 -1.27
CA GLU A 19 -0.24 5.91 -0.17
C GLU A 19 0.47 6.16 1.17
N LEU A 20 1.60 5.50 1.43
CA LEU A 20 2.43 5.79 2.59
C LEU A 20 2.95 7.23 2.58
N GLY A 21 3.34 7.75 1.41
CA GLY A 21 3.73 9.14 1.22
C GLY A 21 2.61 10.11 1.59
N HIS A 22 1.39 9.86 1.11
CA HIS A 22 0.23 10.65 1.50
C HIS A 22 -0.01 10.61 3.00
N TRP A 23 0.03 9.46 3.60
CA TRP A 23 -0.18 9.32 5.04
C TRP A 23 0.86 10.06 5.88
N LEU A 24 2.14 10.00 5.48
CA LEU A 24 3.22 10.64 6.24
C LEU A 24 3.29 12.16 6.06
N MET A 25 3.00 12.66 4.86
CA MET A 25 3.23 14.07 4.52
C MET A 25 1.94 14.88 4.48
N HIS A 26 0.79 14.26 4.21
CA HIS A 26 -0.45 14.96 3.91
C HIS A 26 -1.59 14.67 4.89
N GLU A 27 -1.32 13.99 6.03
CA GLU A 27 -2.36 13.66 7.03
C GLU A 27 -3.14 14.90 7.52
N SER A 28 -2.47 16.04 7.61
CA SER A 28 -3.08 17.31 8.05
C SER A 28 -3.66 18.15 6.91
N CYS A 29 -3.60 17.68 5.66
CA CYS A 29 -4.08 18.43 4.51
C CYS A 29 -5.61 18.40 4.44
N LYS A 30 -6.16 19.38 3.70
CA LYS A 30 -7.59 19.40 3.38
C LYS A 30 -7.99 18.13 2.62
N SER A 31 -9.29 17.81 2.67
CA SER A 31 -9.82 16.76 1.81
C SER A 31 -9.53 17.07 0.32
N PRO A 32 -9.19 16.08 -0.51
CA PRO A 32 -9.01 16.28 -1.95
C PRO A 32 -10.13 17.02 -2.65
N GLN A 33 -11.36 16.89 -2.13
CA GLN A 33 -12.56 17.58 -2.64
C GLN A 33 -12.55 19.10 -2.36
N ASP A 34 -11.80 19.53 -1.36
CA ASP A 34 -11.70 20.94 -0.93
C ASP A 34 -10.41 21.61 -1.43
N MET A 35 -9.59 20.90 -2.20
CA MET A 35 -8.35 21.41 -2.77
C MET A 35 -8.53 21.98 -4.16
N GLY A 36 -7.74 23.01 -4.48
CA GLY A 36 -7.60 23.47 -5.87
C GLY A 36 -6.82 22.47 -6.72
N ALA A 37 -7.05 22.46 -8.04
CA ALA A 37 -6.39 21.53 -8.96
C ALA A 37 -4.85 21.60 -8.92
N ILE A 38 -4.26 22.77 -8.64
CA ILE A 38 -2.82 22.96 -8.53
C ILE A 38 -2.30 22.36 -7.23
N GLU A 39 -2.99 22.60 -6.11
CA GLU A 39 -2.67 22.08 -4.78
C GLU A 39 -2.75 20.55 -4.76
N TYR A 40 -3.83 19.99 -5.33
CA TYR A 40 -4.00 18.55 -5.48
C TYR A 40 -2.87 17.92 -6.31
N LYS A 41 -2.54 18.54 -7.45
CA LYS A 41 -1.44 18.04 -8.30
C LYS A 41 -0.10 18.05 -7.58
N GLN A 42 0.19 19.11 -6.82
CA GLN A 42 1.44 19.20 -6.05
C GLN A 42 1.51 18.07 -5.01
N MET A 43 0.43 17.81 -4.29
CA MET A 43 0.33 16.73 -3.32
C MET A 43 0.59 15.36 -3.95
N GLU A 44 0.03 15.11 -5.14
CA GLU A 44 0.28 13.86 -5.91
C GLU A 44 1.73 13.75 -6.39
N ASP A 45 2.31 14.86 -6.84
CA ASP A 45 3.70 14.90 -7.30
C ASP A 45 4.66 14.61 -6.11
N GLU A 46 4.40 15.17 -4.92
CA GLU A 46 5.17 14.93 -3.70
C GLU A 46 5.08 13.46 -3.26
N ALA A 47 3.87 12.86 -3.27
CA ALA A 47 3.68 11.45 -2.94
C ALA A 47 4.39 10.52 -3.96
N ASN A 48 4.37 10.87 -5.23
CA ASN A 48 5.10 10.15 -6.27
C ASN A 48 6.62 10.23 -6.08
N GLU A 49 7.14 11.40 -5.72
CA GLU A 49 8.56 11.61 -5.45
C GLU A 49 9.01 10.83 -4.21
N PHE A 50 8.22 10.87 -3.14
CA PHE A 50 8.45 10.06 -1.95
C PHE A 50 8.51 8.56 -2.30
N ALA A 51 7.53 8.05 -3.02
CA ALA A 51 7.48 6.63 -3.41
C ALA A 51 8.70 6.23 -4.26
N ALA A 52 9.10 7.11 -5.17
CA ALA A 52 10.27 6.87 -6.03
C ALA A 52 11.58 6.84 -5.23
N GLU A 53 11.77 7.77 -4.29
CA GLU A 53 12.96 7.82 -3.44
C GLU A 53 12.97 6.68 -2.42
N PHE A 54 11.83 6.36 -1.83
CA PHE A 54 11.70 5.28 -0.84
C PHE A 54 12.03 3.90 -1.44
N LEU A 55 11.54 3.61 -2.65
CA LEU A 55 11.75 2.33 -3.32
C LEU A 55 13.06 2.24 -4.09
N LEU A 56 13.53 3.34 -4.64
CA LEU A 56 14.73 3.44 -5.48
C LEU A 56 15.57 4.66 -5.05
N PRO A 57 16.24 4.60 -3.87
CA PRO A 57 17.08 5.68 -3.37
C PRO A 57 18.14 6.08 -4.42
N MET A 58 18.28 7.39 -4.65
CA MET A 58 19.06 7.95 -5.75
C MET A 58 20.45 7.33 -5.90
N ASP A 59 21.25 7.33 -4.84
CA ASP A 59 22.65 6.89 -4.90
C ASP A 59 22.77 5.40 -5.18
N SER A 60 21.96 4.60 -4.47
CA SER A 60 21.98 3.14 -4.60
C SER A 60 21.44 2.68 -5.94
N PHE A 61 20.35 3.31 -6.42
CA PHE A 61 19.79 2.98 -7.73
C PHE A 61 20.73 3.40 -8.85
N LYS A 62 21.29 4.60 -8.77
CA LYS A 62 22.28 5.09 -9.75
C LYS A 62 23.49 4.15 -9.84
N ALA A 63 24.05 3.75 -8.70
CA ALA A 63 25.17 2.80 -8.66
C ALA A 63 24.82 1.45 -9.29
N SER A 64 23.56 1.00 -9.14
CA SER A 64 23.12 -0.31 -9.65
C SER A 64 22.91 -0.34 -11.17
N ILE A 65 22.78 0.81 -11.85
CA ILE A 65 22.40 0.87 -13.28
C ILE A 65 23.53 1.39 -14.19
N ILE A 66 24.61 1.94 -13.61
CA ILE A 66 25.72 2.50 -14.38
C ILE A 66 26.27 1.48 -15.40
N GLY A 67 26.39 1.93 -16.65
CA GLY A 67 26.86 1.13 -17.78
C GLY A 67 25.81 0.26 -18.45
N HIS A 68 24.58 0.25 -17.93
CA HIS A 68 23.46 -0.57 -18.44
C HIS A 68 22.16 0.22 -18.59
N GLU A 69 22.24 1.54 -18.65
CA GLU A 69 21.11 2.47 -18.59
C GLU A 69 20.10 2.24 -19.72
N ASN A 70 20.57 1.75 -20.87
CA ASN A 70 19.76 1.49 -22.08
C ASN A 70 19.48 0.02 -22.36
N ASP A 71 19.86 -0.88 -21.43
CA ASP A 71 19.66 -2.31 -21.57
C ASP A 71 18.40 -2.79 -20.84
N LEU A 72 17.34 -3.07 -21.60
CA LEU A 72 16.07 -3.55 -21.06
C LEU A 72 16.15 -4.90 -20.35
N GLU A 73 17.07 -5.78 -20.75
CA GLU A 73 17.29 -7.06 -20.06
C GLU A 73 17.95 -6.85 -18.69
N TYR A 74 18.78 -5.86 -18.58
CA TYR A 74 19.36 -5.49 -17.30
C TYR A 74 18.31 -4.92 -16.32
N TYR A 75 17.36 -4.13 -16.79
CA TYR A 75 16.20 -3.72 -15.99
C TYR A 75 15.37 -4.93 -15.51
N ARG A 76 15.22 -5.96 -16.36
CA ARG A 76 14.59 -7.21 -15.96
C ARG A 76 15.37 -7.93 -14.85
N TYR A 77 16.70 -7.90 -14.87
CA TYR A 77 17.54 -8.40 -13.79
C TYR A 77 17.36 -7.56 -12.51
N LEU A 78 17.42 -6.23 -12.60
CA LEU A 78 17.22 -5.31 -11.49
C LEU A 78 15.83 -5.44 -10.84
N LYS A 79 14.81 -5.80 -11.62
CA LYS A 79 13.45 -6.07 -11.09
C LYS A 79 13.45 -7.14 -9.99
N ARG A 80 14.33 -8.12 -10.06
CA ARG A 80 14.48 -9.14 -9.01
C ARG A 80 15.11 -8.60 -7.74
N ILE A 81 15.98 -7.60 -7.87
CA ILE A 81 16.71 -7.01 -6.76
C ILE A 81 15.84 -5.96 -6.07
N TRP A 82 15.37 -4.99 -6.82
CA TRP A 82 14.62 -3.83 -6.32
C TRP A 82 13.15 -4.13 -6.02
N GLN A 83 12.62 -5.23 -6.53
CA GLN A 83 11.22 -5.66 -6.34
C GLN A 83 10.19 -4.61 -6.82
N VAL A 84 10.51 -3.82 -7.82
CA VAL A 84 9.65 -2.82 -8.47
C VAL A 84 9.53 -3.09 -9.96
N SER A 85 8.56 -2.46 -10.62
CA SER A 85 8.35 -2.65 -12.06
C SER A 85 9.49 -2.06 -12.90
N ILE A 86 9.73 -2.65 -14.08
CA ILE A 86 10.70 -2.13 -15.07
C ILE A 86 10.31 -0.71 -15.48
N SER A 87 9.02 -0.46 -15.69
CA SER A 87 8.49 0.86 -16.05
C SER A 87 8.83 1.91 -14.99
N MET A 88 8.70 1.58 -13.70
CA MET A 88 9.07 2.48 -12.61
C MET A 88 10.57 2.79 -12.60
N MET A 89 11.42 1.79 -12.76
CA MET A 89 12.88 2.00 -12.83
C MET A 89 13.29 2.90 -13.99
N ILE A 90 12.66 2.76 -15.16
CA ILE A 90 12.90 3.64 -16.32
C ILE A 90 12.44 5.07 -16.02
N MET A 91 11.30 5.25 -15.38
CA MET A 91 10.82 6.58 -14.95
C MET A 91 11.78 7.20 -13.94
N ARG A 92 12.25 6.41 -12.96
CA ARG A 92 13.24 6.86 -11.99
C ARG A 92 14.56 7.27 -12.64
N ALA A 93 15.09 6.46 -13.55
CA ALA A 93 16.30 6.79 -14.32
C ALA A 93 16.15 8.12 -15.08
N LYS A 94 14.96 8.39 -15.62
CA LYS A 94 14.66 9.66 -16.29
C LYS A 94 14.58 10.82 -15.30
N SER A 95 13.90 10.67 -14.16
CA SER A 95 13.78 11.74 -13.15
C SER A 95 15.13 12.11 -12.54
N LEU A 96 16.04 11.17 -12.41
CA LEU A 96 17.42 11.36 -11.92
C LEU A 96 18.39 11.84 -13.02
N ASN A 97 17.91 12.11 -14.26
CA ASN A 97 18.74 12.46 -15.41
C ASN A 97 19.87 11.46 -15.72
N ILE A 98 19.68 10.18 -15.38
CA ILE A 98 20.57 9.07 -15.75
C ILE A 98 20.41 8.76 -17.24
N ILE A 99 19.18 8.86 -17.75
CA ILE A 99 18.85 8.75 -19.16
C ILE A 99 18.20 10.03 -19.68
N ASP A 100 18.42 10.34 -20.95
CA ASP A 100 17.79 11.49 -21.61
C ASP A 100 16.38 11.19 -22.11
N SER A 101 15.71 12.18 -22.76
CA SER A 101 14.34 12.02 -23.28
C SER A 101 14.25 11.07 -24.46
N ASN A 102 15.31 10.97 -25.27
CA ASN A 102 15.35 10.07 -26.41
C ASN A 102 15.54 8.62 -25.95
N GLU A 103 16.46 8.41 -25.01
CA GLU A 103 16.72 7.11 -24.38
C GLU A 103 15.48 6.58 -23.66
N TYR A 104 14.80 7.43 -22.87
CA TYR A 104 13.52 7.12 -22.26
C TYR A 104 12.49 6.66 -23.28
N THR A 105 12.31 7.45 -24.36
CA THR A 105 11.35 7.11 -25.43
C THR A 105 11.72 5.80 -26.11
N ASN A 106 13.01 5.55 -26.35
CA ASN A 106 13.48 4.31 -26.96
C ASN A 106 13.25 3.09 -26.07
N LEU A 107 13.49 3.19 -24.76
CA LEU A 107 13.19 2.15 -23.79
C LEU A 107 11.70 1.83 -23.75
N TYR A 108 10.82 2.85 -23.74
CA TYR A 108 9.37 2.63 -23.80
C TYR A 108 8.89 2.03 -25.11
N LYS A 109 9.53 2.36 -26.26
CA LYS A 109 9.26 1.68 -27.54
C LYS A 109 9.66 0.19 -27.48
N LYS A 110 10.85 -0.12 -26.90
CA LYS A 110 11.28 -1.51 -26.68
C LYS A 110 10.32 -2.28 -25.77
N LEU A 111 9.85 -1.65 -24.68
CA LEU A 111 8.82 -2.22 -23.79
C LEU A 111 7.54 -2.55 -24.55
N SER A 112 7.07 -1.60 -25.38
CA SER A 112 5.85 -1.76 -26.18
C SER A 112 5.99 -2.88 -27.21
N TYR A 113 7.11 -2.93 -27.94
CA TYR A 113 7.39 -3.96 -28.92
C TYR A 113 7.41 -5.38 -28.32
N ARG A 114 7.92 -5.50 -27.08
CA ARG A 114 7.95 -6.79 -26.35
C ARG A 114 6.64 -7.11 -25.62
N GLY A 115 5.63 -6.26 -25.69
CA GLY A 115 4.38 -6.42 -24.94
C GLY A 115 4.50 -6.21 -23.43
N TRP A 116 5.65 -5.70 -22.95
CA TRP A 116 5.95 -5.56 -21.51
C TRP A 116 5.30 -4.33 -20.86
N ARG A 117 4.61 -3.48 -21.61
CA ARG A 117 3.89 -2.35 -21.01
C ARG A 117 2.75 -2.77 -20.09
N LYS A 118 2.10 -3.87 -20.42
CA LYS A 118 0.99 -4.41 -19.62
C LYS A 118 1.44 -5.57 -18.74
N ASN A 119 2.18 -6.51 -19.31
CA ASN A 119 2.65 -7.71 -18.62
C ASN A 119 4.17 -7.72 -18.67
N GLU A 120 4.79 -7.25 -17.62
CA GLU A 120 6.24 -7.30 -17.52
C GLU A 120 6.73 -8.72 -17.19
N PRO A 121 7.95 -9.09 -17.59
CA PRO A 121 8.54 -10.35 -17.15
C PRO A 121 8.51 -10.45 -15.63
N LEU A 122 8.30 -11.65 -15.10
CA LEU A 122 8.23 -11.98 -13.67
C LEU A 122 6.95 -11.51 -12.96
N ASP A 123 6.01 -10.82 -13.59
CA ASP A 123 4.78 -10.38 -12.91
C ASP A 123 3.99 -11.56 -12.33
N SER A 124 4.01 -12.72 -13.01
CA SER A 124 3.34 -13.93 -12.54
C SER A 124 4.15 -14.76 -11.52
N THR A 125 5.40 -14.39 -11.25
CA THR A 125 6.28 -15.19 -10.39
C THR A 125 6.11 -14.88 -8.90
N LYS A 126 5.52 -13.76 -8.58
CA LYS A 126 5.29 -13.32 -7.21
C LYS A 126 3.83 -12.93 -7.03
N LEU A 127 3.15 -13.70 -6.22
CA LEU A 127 1.76 -13.41 -5.87
C LEU A 127 1.70 -12.27 -4.85
N ILE A 128 0.66 -11.48 -4.94
CA ILE A 128 0.31 -10.52 -3.91
C ILE A 128 -0.18 -11.34 -2.73
N SER A 129 0.51 -11.27 -1.61
CA SER A 129 0.03 -11.88 -0.36
C SER A 129 -0.88 -10.91 0.36
N ASN A 130 -1.98 -11.41 0.90
CA ASN A 130 -2.78 -10.62 1.82
C ASN A 130 -1.93 -10.20 3.03
N PRO A 131 -2.12 -8.98 3.56
CA PRO A 131 -1.40 -8.52 4.75
C PRO A 131 -1.81 -9.39 5.93
N LEU A 132 -0.91 -10.24 6.41
CA LEU A 132 -1.16 -11.16 7.53
C LEU A 132 -0.89 -10.51 8.91
N SER A 133 -0.08 -9.45 8.95
CA SER A 133 0.36 -8.85 10.21
C SER A 133 -0.79 -8.28 11.03
N LEU A 134 -1.77 -7.64 10.36
CA LEU A 134 -2.93 -7.09 11.06
C LEU A 134 -3.86 -8.21 11.57
N LYS A 135 -4.10 -9.22 10.75
CA LYS A 135 -4.82 -10.43 11.15
C LYS A 135 -4.19 -11.07 12.38
N GLN A 136 -2.90 -11.36 12.33
CA GLN A 136 -2.16 -11.98 13.43
C GLN A 136 -2.17 -11.12 14.69
N SER A 137 -2.07 -9.80 14.55
CA SER A 137 -2.15 -8.88 15.68
C SER A 137 -3.51 -8.92 16.37
N VAL A 138 -4.59 -8.91 15.59
CA VAL A 138 -5.96 -9.03 16.12
C VAL A 138 -6.15 -10.37 16.80
N GLU A 139 -5.77 -11.47 16.16
CA GLU A 139 -5.86 -12.82 16.74
C GLU A 139 -5.11 -12.92 18.07
N LEU A 140 -3.87 -12.40 18.15
CA LEU A 140 -3.08 -12.36 19.37
C LEU A 140 -3.72 -11.53 20.48
N LEU A 141 -4.29 -10.35 20.15
CA LEU A 141 -4.95 -9.50 21.14
C LEU A 141 -6.20 -10.18 21.72
N VAL A 142 -6.94 -10.88 20.89
CA VAL A 142 -8.11 -11.65 21.28
C VAL A 142 -7.73 -12.88 22.11
N GLU A 143 -6.78 -13.68 21.65
CA GLU A 143 -6.30 -14.88 22.35
C GLU A 143 -5.77 -14.55 23.75
N ASN A 144 -5.06 -13.42 23.88
CA ASN A 144 -4.55 -12.96 25.18
C ASN A 144 -5.56 -12.15 25.99
N ARG A 145 -6.81 -12.04 25.52
CA ARG A 145 -7.91 -11.30 26.19
C ARG A 145 -7.59 -9.83 26.46
N ILE A 146 -6.74 -9.21 25.62
CA ILE A 146 -6.40 -7.80 25.70
C ILE A 146 -7.51 -6.95 25.04
N MET A 147 -8.07 -7.44 23.93
CA MET A 147 -9.23 -6.86 23.26
C MET A 147 -10.32 -7.91 23.13
N MET A 148 -11.51 -7.57 23.63
CA MET A 148 -12.68 -8.46 23.62
C MET A 148 -13.78 -7.95 22.68
N ASP A 149 -13.84 -6.63 22.45
CA ASP A 149 -14.79 -5.98 21.55
C ASP A 149 -14.04 -4.86 20.79
N ILE A 150 -13.51 -5.26 19.64
CA ILE A 150 -12.67 -4.36 18.80
C ILE A 150 -13.50 -3.18 18.31
N SER A 151 -14.77 -3.38 17.95
CA SER A 151 -15.66 -2.31 17.48
C SER A 151 -15.88 -1.27 18.58
N ALA A 152 -16.13 -1.72 19.82
CA ALA A 152 -16.28 -0.82 20.96
C ALA A 152 -14.97 -0.10 21.33
N ASP A 153 -13.83 -0.78 21.21
CA ASP A 153 -12.53 -0.17 21.49
C ASP A 153 -12.17 0.89 20.46
N ILE A 154 -12.42 0.65 19.17
CA ILE A 154 -12.27 1.63 18.09
C ILE A 154 -13.20 2.84 18.35
N TYR A 155 -14.46 2.58 18.69
CA TYR A 155 -15.40 3.66 19.01
C TYR A 155 -14.92 4.52 20.20
N ARG A 156 -14.38 3.90 21.25
CA ARG A 156 -13.87 4.59 22.42
C ARG A 156 -12.69 5.52 22.13
N VAL A 157 -11.79 5.11 21.23
CA VAL A 157 -10.58 5.86 20.90
C VAL A 157 -10.85 6.92 19.83
N TYR A 158 -11.58 6.57 18.77
CA TYR A 158 -11.71 7.40 17.57
C TYR A 158 -13.11 8.03 17.42
N ASN A 159 -14.07 7.68 18.28
CA ASN A 159 -15.47 8.08 18.17
C ASN A 159 -16.10 7.74 16.80
N LYS A 160 -15.65 6.64 16.18
CA LYS A 160 -16.13 6.14 14.90
C LYS A 160 -16.65 4.71 15.08
N LEU A 161 -17.91 4.51 14.72
CA LEU A 161 -18.50 3.17 14.71
C LEU A 161 -18.13 2.46 13.40
N LEU A 162 -17.37 1.39 13.50
CA LEU A 162 -17.09 0.51 12.38
C LEU A 162 -17.83 -0.82 12.58
N PRO A 163 -18.63 -1.27 11.61
CA PRO A 163 -19.29 -2.56 11.68
C PRO A 163 -18.28 -3.71 11.59
N ASN A 164 -18.54 -4.82 12.27
CA ASN A 164 -17.65 -5.98 12.37
C ASN A 164 -17.20 -6.49 11.00
N PHE A 165 -18.12 -6.63 10.03
CA PHE A 165 -17.78 -7.10 8.69
C PHE A 165 -16.70 -6.23 7.99
N LEU A 166 -16.70 -4.92 8.24
CA LEU A 166 -15.69 -4.01 7.66
C LEU A 166 -14.34 -4.17 8.37
N ILE A 167 -14.35 -4.34 9.68
CA ILE A 167 -13.14 -4.61 10.46
C ILE A 167 -12.52 -5.94 10.02
N GLU A 168 -13.34 -6.97 9.84
CA GLU A 168 -12.93 -8.29 9.36
C GLU A 168 -12.28 -8.22 7.98
N ASP A 169 -12.91 -7.52 7.04
CA ASP A 169 -12.38 -7.32 5.69
C ASP A 169 -11.04 -6.55 5.71
N LEU A 170 -10.96 -5.45 6.44
CA LEU A 170 -9.74 -4.64 6.58
C LEU A 170 -8.59 -5.40 7.26
N CYS A 171 -8.91 -6.25 8.23
CA CYS A 171 -7.92 -7.04 8.97
C CYS A 171 -7.60 -8.37 8.29
N GLY A 172 -8.32 -8.76 7.24
CA GLY A 172 -8.18 -10.06 6.58
C GLY A 172 -8.62 -11.24 7.45
N LEU A 173 -9.55 -11.01 8.38
CA LEU A 173 -10.20 -12.03 9.22
C LEU A 173 -11.24 -12.79 8.42
N GLU A 174 -11.63 -13.95 8.90
CA GLU A 174 -12.77 -14.70 8.35
C GLU A 174 -14.08 -13.98 8.66
N ALA A 175 -15.03 -14.03 7.72
CA ALA A 175 -16.34 -13.41 7.92
C ALA A 175 -17.06 -14.04 9.12
N GLY A 176 -17.55 -13.19 10.04
CA GLY A 176 -18.21 -13.61 11.27
C GLY A 176 -17.27 -13.91 12.45
N TYR A 177 -15.95 -13.78 12.27
CA TYR A 177 -14.96 -14.02 13.32
C TYR A 177 -15.22 -13.17 14.58
N LEU A 178 -15.53 -11.88 14.38
CA LEU A 178 -15.79 -10.96 15.50
C LEU A 178 -17.17 -11.17 16.13
N ASP A 179 -18.14 -11.63 15.35
CA ASP A 179 -19.48 -11.94 15.88
C ASP A 179 -19.42 -13.21 16.75
N GLU A 180 -18.71 -14.25 16.31
CA GLU A 180 -18.46 -15.45 17.12
C GLU A 180 -17.71 -15.15 18.41
N LEU A 181 -16.82 -14.15 18.41
CA LEU A 181 -16.13 -13.72 19.63
C LEU A 181 -17.07 -13.11 20.66
N ASN A 182 -17.99 -12.27 20.21
CA ASN A 182 -19.00 -11.66 21.08
C ASN A 182 -19.92 -12.72 21.70
N ASP A 183 -20.22 -13.80 20.98
CA ASP A 183 -20.98 -14.93 21.49
C ASP A 183 -20.19 -15.79 22.49
N ARG A 184 -18.90 -16.02 22.24
CA ARG A 184 -18.00 -16.76 23.15
C ARG A 184 -17.70 -16.02 24.44
N TYR A 185 -17.66 -14.71 24.38
CA TYR A 185 -17.35 -13.83 25.50
C TYR A 185 -18.40 -12.73 25.65
N PRO A 186 -19.64 -13.08 26.06
CA PRO A 186 -20.69 -12.09 26.20
C PRO A 186 -20.25 -10.99 27.15
N ASN A 187 -20.43 -9.74 26.75
CA ASN A 187 -20.12 -8.58 27.55
C ASN A 187 -20.82 -8.71 28.91
N ILE A 188 -20.08 -8.87 29.98
CA ILE A 188 -20.62 -8.85 31.35
C ILE A 188 -21.05 -7.38 31.56
N ILE A 189 -22.34 -7.12 31.38
CA ILE A 189 -22.93 -5.82 31.69
C ILE A 189 -22.75 -5.59 33.19
N ASN A 190 -21.86 -4.69 33.57
CA ASN A 190 -21.66 -4.34 34.95
C ASN A 190 -22.83 -3.46 35.40
N LEU A 191 -23.89 -4.10 35.85
CA LEU A 191 -25.15 -3.49 36.31
C LEU A 191 -24.94 -2.43 37.40
N THR A 192 -23.81 -2.42 38.06
CA THR A 192 -23.46 -1.44 39.09
C THR A 192 -23.18 -0.06 38.46
N LYS A 193 -22.64 0.02 37.23
CA LYS A 193 -22.39 1.28 36.53
C LYS A 193 -23.64 1.90 35.90
N GLU A 194 -24.62 1.11 35.53
CA GLU A 194 -25.89 1.66 35.00
C GLU A 194 -26.81 2.22 36.08
N ARG A 195 -26.71 1.74 37.33
CA ARG A 195 -27.49 2.30 38.47
C ARG A 195 -27.05 3.74 38.81
N ILE A 196 -25.78 4.07 38.63
CA ILE A 196 -25.23 5.42 38.93
C ILE A 196 -25.63 6.46 37.87
N ARG A 197 -26.03 6.05 36.65
CA ARG A 197 -26.48 6.97 35.58
C ARG A 197 -27.96 7.31 35.62
N ARG A 198 -28.74 6.70 36.53
CA ARG A 198 -30.17 6.95 36.69
C ARG A 198 -30.55 7.65 38.00
N THR A 199 -29.58 8.07 38.77
CA THR A 199 -29.71 8.98 39.92
C THR A 199 -29.03 10.32 39.60
#